data_d62d72f9dabade5c1c6713f14f0deb72
#
_entry.id   d62d72f9dabade5c1c6713f14f0deb72
#
_cell.length_a   1.000
_cell.length_b   1.000
_cell.length_c   1.000
_cell.angle_alpha   90.00
_cell.angle_beta   90.00
_cell.angle_gamma   90.00
#
_symmetry.space_group_name_H-M   'P 1'
#
loop_
_entity.id
_entity.type
_entity.pdbx_description
1 polymer ?
#
loop_
_entity_poly.entity_id
_entity_poly.type
_entity_poly.pdbx_seq_one_letter_code
_entity_poly.pdbx_strand_id
1 'polypeptide(L)'
;MKKVVLCILDGWGEGSPGPDNAIFQAKTPNWDYFLSISPHLLLQASESWVGLLPGQMGNSEVGHMTLGLGRKLKQDLVRLFEIVQNNSLKDLSPWRNFTKAENKDVHVMGLLSPGGVHSHQEHLGAFCKELHSLGFTIYLHAFLDGRDTPPSSGYGYLKEFLDAHPYVTLATLSGRYYAMDRDSMWDRIEK
;
A
#
# COMPACT_ATOMS: atom_id res chain seq x y z
N MET A 1 27.91 31.47 9.86
CA MET A 1 26.75 30.57 9.70
C MET A 1 26.82 29.50 10.77
N LYS A 2 25.70 29.26 11.52
CA LYS A 2 25.64 28.10 12.40
C LYS A 2 25.45 26.84 11.55
N LYS A 3 26.22 25.80 11.79
CA LYS A 3 26.12 24.52 11.12
C LYS A 3 25.11 23.66 11.87
N VAL A 4 24.26 22.93 11.13
CA VAL A 4 23.29 21.98 11.68
C VAL A 4 23.56 20.63 11.05
N VAL A 5 23.52 19.58 11.87
CA VAL A 5 23.60 18.18 11.42
C VAL A 5 22.27 17.51 11.80
N LEU A 6 21.60 16.94 10.81
CA LEU A 6 20.45 16.05 11.01
C LEU A 6 20.94 14.61 10.92
N CYS A 7 20.83 13.86 12.01
CA CYS A 7 21.15 12.43 12.05
C CYS A 7 19.84 11.64 12.19
N ILE A 8 19.53 10.79 11.21
CA ILE A 8 18.34 9.96 11.21
C ILE A 8 18.74 8.52 11.52
N LEU A 9 18.20 7.99 12.61
CA LEU A 9 18.36 6.59 13.01
C LEU A 9 17.11 5.84 12.57
N ASP A 10 17.09 5.38 11.33
CA ASP A 10 15.94 4.69 10.73
C ASP A 10 15.70 3.35 11.44
N GLY A 11 14.44 3.12 11.84
CA GLY A 11 14.06 1.96 12.64
C GLY A 11 14.35 2.08 14.15
N TRP A 12 14.98 3.17 14.60
CA TRP A 12 15.22 3.45 16.02
C TRP A 12 14.00 4.11 16.66
N GLY A 13 13.06 3.27 17.12
CA GLY A 13 11.78 3.73 17.66
C GLY A 13 11.72 3.70 19.19
N GLU A 14 10.74 4.38 19.72
CA GLU A 14 10.39 4.32 21.15
C GLU A 14 9.51 3.08 21.40
N GLY A 15 9.75 2.38 22.49
CA GLY A 15 8.98 1.21 22.91
C GLY A 15 9.09 0.94 24.39
N SER A 16 8.14 0.17 24.92
CA SER A 16 8.17 -0.21 26.35
C SER A 16 9.44 -1.02 26.66
N PRO A 17 10.05 -0.82 27.84
CA PRO A 17 11.14 -1.66 28.31
C PRO A 17 10.71 -3.13 28.36
N GLY A 18 11.53 -4.03 27.79
CA GLY A 18 11.21 -5.46 27.79
C GLY A 18 12.25 -6.30 27.05
N PRO A 19 12.15 -7.63 27.11
CA PRO A 19 13.08 -8.53 26.46
C PRO A 19 13.00 -8.51 24.92
N ASP A 20 11.93 -7.99 24.38
CA ASP A 20 11.65 -7.81 22.95
C ASP A 20 12.04 -6.43 22.40
N ASN A 21 12.50 -5.51 23.27
CA ASN A 21 13.00 -4.20 22.87
C ASN A 21 14.54 -4.22 22.78
N ALA A 22 15.06 -4.32 21.56
CA ALA A 22 16.49 -4.40 21.32
C ALA A 22 17.28 -3.17 21.79
N ILE A 23 16.68 -1.98 21.71
CA ILE A 23 17.31 -0.73 22.17
C ILE A 23 17.45 -0.76 23.68
N PHE A 24 16.40 -1.20 24.39
CA PHE A 24 16.45 -1.33 25.85
C PHE A 24 17.46 -2.39 26.33
N GLN A 25 17.64 -3.47 25.57
CA GLN A 25 18.62 -4.53 25.89
C GLN A 25 20.06 -4.14 25.58
N ALA A 26 20.27 -3.18 24.70
CA ALA A 26 21.61 -2.76 24.27
C ALA A 26 22.26 -1.82 25.27
N LYS A 27 23.59 -1.78 25.28
CA LYS A 27 24.37 -0.75 25.98
C LYS A 27 24.46 0.49 25.10
N THR A 28 23.68 1.52 25.42
CA THR A 28 23.55 2.73 24.61
C THR A 28 23.99 4.01 25.38
N PRO A 29 25.22 4.07 25.97
CA PRO A 29 25.61 5.14 26.88
C PRO A 29 25.55 6.54 26.28
N ASN A 30 25.85 6.70 25.00
CA ASN A 30 25.75 8.00 24.33
C ASN A 30 24.30 8.41 24.09
N TRP A 31 23.44 7.46 23.71
CA TRP A 31 22.01 7.70 23.55
C TRP A 31 21.36 8.09 24.88
N ASP A 32 21.64 7.33 25.92
CA ASP A 32 21.15 7.59 27.28
C ASP A 32 21.59 8.97 27.78
N TYR A 33 22.84 9.34 27.50
CA TYR A 33 23.37 10.66 27.81
C TYR A 33 22.61 11.76 27.06
N PHE A 34 22.39 11.62 25.74
CA PHE A 34 21.64 12.61 24.97
C PHE A 34 20.21 12.77 25.46
N LEU A 35 19.52 11.68 25.77
CA LEU A 35 18.18 11.73 26.33
C LEU A 35 18.14 12.49 27.67
N SER A 36 19.19 12.37 28.50
CA SER A 36 19.23 13.03 29.82
C SER A 36 19.48 14.52 29.75
N ILE A 37 20.13 15.04 28.71
CA ILE A 37 20.55 16.46 28.65
C ILE A 37 19.84 17.26 27.53
N SER A 38 19.15 16.60 26.60
CA SER A 38 18.59 17.27 25.43
C SER A 38 17.07 17.26 25.46
N PRO A 39 16.40 18.32 24.98
CA PRO A 39 14.96 18.27 24.73
C PRO A 39 14.65 17.17 23.70
N HIS A 40 13.64 16.37 23.96
CA HIS A 40 13.18 15.34 23.05
C HIS A 40 11.65 15.28 22.98
N LEU A 41 11.15 14.79 21.86
CA LEU A 41 9.72 14.63 21.55
C LEU A 41 9.48 13.28 20.91
N LEU A 42 8.30 12.71 21.19
CA LEU A 42 7.81 11.55 20.46
C LEU A 42 6.97 12.01 19.29
N LEU A 43 7.23 11.41 18.11
CA LEU A 43 6.46 11.64 16.88
C LEU A 43 5.70 10.39 16.51
N GLN A 44 4.46 10.57 16.07
CA GLN A 44 3.70 9.50 15.46
C GLN A 44 4.26 9.18 14.08
N ALA A 45 4.72 7.94 13.87
CA ALA A 45 5.42 7.53 12.67
C ALA A 45 4.61 6.54 11.79
N SER A 46 3.30 6.40 12.05
CA SER A 46 2.42 5.47 11.35
C SER A 46 1.08 6.10 10.99
N GLU A 47 0.27 5.39 10.24
CA GLU A 47 -1.11 5.73 9.92
C GLU A 47 -1.29 7.12 9.30
N SER A 48 -2.40 7.77 9.61
CA SER A 48 -2.74 9.09 9.06
C SER A 48 -1.75 10.20 9.43
N TRP A 49 -0.90 9.98 10.44
CA TRP A 49 0.13 10.93 10.84
C TRP A 49 1.22 11.09 9.77
N VAL A 50 1.47 10.05 9.01
CA VAL A 50 2.43 10.03 7.88
C VAL A 50 1.73 9.83 6.52
N GLY A 51 0.42 10.03 6.47
CA GLY A 51 -0.36 9.99 5.22
C GLY A 51 -0.75 8.59 4.75
N LEU A 52 -0.75 7.60 5.65
CA LEU A 52 -1.20 6.23 5.41
C LEU A 52 -2.65 6.02 5.89
N LEU A 53 -3.23 4.87 5.56
CA LEU A 53 -4.54 4.46 6.09
C LEU A 53 -4.46 4.12 7.59
N PRO A 54 -5.57 4.23 8.34
CA PRO A 54 -5.65 3.72 9.71
C PRO A 54 -5.24 2.25 9.78
N GLY A 55 -4.51 1.87 10.82
CA GLY A 55 -3.98 0.52 11.01
C GLY A 55 -2.74 0.17 10.21
N GLN A 56 -2.29 1.02 9.28
CA GLN A 56 -1.07 0.78 8.53
C GLN A 56 0.17 1.22 9.32
N MET A 57 1.14 0.31 9.42
CA MET A 57 2.44 0.60 9.99
C MET A 57 3.21 1.59 9.10
N GLY A 58 3.93 2.52 9.72
CA GLY A 58 4.84 3.41 9.02
C GLY A 58 6.00 2.67 8.34
N ASN A 59 6.65 3.36 7.43
CA ASN A 59 7.83 2.87 6.74
C ASN A 59 8.82 4.02 6.47
N SER A 60 10.02 3.67 6.05
CA SER A 60 11.10 4.63 5.79
C SER A 60 10.72 5.69 4.75
N GLU A 61 10.02 5.30 3.68
CA GLU A 61 9.64 6.20 2.60
C GLU A 61 8.75 7.34 3.11
N VAL A 62 7.63 7.01 3.74
CA VAL A 62 6.68 8.03 4.24
C VAL A 62 7.27 8.87 5.35
N GLY A 63 8.12 8.28 6.20
CA GLY A 63 8.84 8.99 7.26
C GLY A 63 9.79 10.04 6.69
N HIS A 64 10.66 9.65 5.77
CA HIS A 64 11.59 10.57 5.12
C HIS A 64 10.89 11.63 4.28
N MET A 65 9.82 11.27 3.55
CA MET A 65 9.01 12.26 2.82
C MET A 65 8.38 13.29 3.76
N THR A 66 7.87 12.86 4.89
CA THR A 66 7.27 13.76 5.89
C THR A 66 8.30 14.71 6.48
N LEU A 67 9.50 14.20 6.82
CA LEU A 67 10.63 15.02 7.29
C LEU A 67 11.08 16.03 6.23
N GLY A 68 11.27 15.58 4.98
CA GLY A 68 11.74 16.42 3.90
C GLY A 68 10.77 17.52 3.49
N LEU A 69 9.46 17.23 3.53
CA LEU A 69 8.41 18.18 3.18
C LEU A 69 8.00 19.10 4.35
N GLY A 70 8.37 18.76 5.58
CA GLY A 70 7.89 19.46 6.79
C GLY A 70 6.37 19.36 6.99
N ARG A 71 5.71 18.43 6.33
CA ARG A 71 4.26 18.19 6.43
C ARG A 71 3.92 16.77 6.00
N LYS A 72 2.80 16.24 6.47
CA LYS A 72 2.28 14.96 5.99
C LYS A 72 1.79 15.07 4.54
N LEU A 73 2.06 14.02 3.75
CA LEU A 73 1.57 13.87 2.39
C LEU A 73 0.71 12.62 2.32
N LYS A 74 -0.54 12.76 1.90
CA LYS A 74 -1.41 11.61 1.65
C LYS A 74 -0.80 10.73 0.56
N GLN A 75 -0.61 9.46 0.88
CA GLN A 75 -0.10 8.47 -0.07
C GLN A 75 -1.15 8.17 -1.14
N ASP A 76 -0.73 7.66 -2.28
CA ASP A 76 -1.62 7.41 -3.42
C ASP A 76 -2.76 6.44 -3.07
N LEU A 77 -2.50 5.44 -2.24
CA LEU A 77 -3.53 4.54 -1.75
C LEU A 77 -4.65 5.29 -1.02
N VAL A 78 -4.30 6.21 -0.12
CA VAL A 78 -5.27 7.03 0.63
C VAL A 78 -6.06 7.94 -0.32
N ARG A 79 -5.38 8.54 -1.30
CA ARG A 79 -6.02 9.36 -2.33
C ARG A 79 -7.02 8.56 -3.17
N LEU A 80 -6.66 7.33 -3.53
CA LEU A 80 -7.55 6.43 -4.27
C LEU A 80 -8.76 6.03 -3.44
N PHE A 81 -8.60 5.73 -2.15
CA PHE A 81 -9.73 5.49 -1.27
C PHE A 81 -10.70 6.68 -1.23
N GLU A 82 -10.19 7.89 -1.09
CA GLU A 82 -11.02 9.10 -1.11
C GLU A 82 -11.77 9.27 -2.44
N ILE A 83 -11.10 9.01 -3.56
CA ILE A 83 -11.70 9.07 -4.90
C ILE A 83 -12.82 8.04 -5.05
N VAL A 84 -12.60 6.82 -4.57
CA VAL A 84 -13.59 5.74 -4.61
C VAL A 84 -14.77 6.05 -3.70
N GLN A 85 -14.52 6.48 -2.47
CA GLN A 85 -15.59 6.85 -1.53
C GLN A 85 -16.46 8.02 -2.02
N ASN A 86 -15.85 8.97 -2.70
CA ASN A 86 -16.55 10.14 -3.28
C ASN A 86 -17.17 9.85 -4.65
N ASN A 87 -17.09 8.63 -5.18
CA ASN A 87 -17.54 8.24 -6.53
C ASN A 87 -16.98 9.16 -7.64
N SER A 88 -15.74 9.62 -7.49
CA SER A 88 -15.11 10.59 -8.38
C SER A 88 -14.06 9.99 -9.33
N LEU A 89 -14.04 8.66 -9.52
CA LEU A 89 -13.16 7.99 -10.51
C LEU A 89 -13.35 8.57 -11.92
N LYS A 90 -14.58 8.79 -12.32
CA LYS A 90 -14.94 9.36 -13.63
C LYS A 90 -14.42 10.77 -13.89
N ASP A 91 -14.08 11.51 -12.83
CA ASP A 91 -13.57 12.88 -12.91
C ASP A 91 -12.07 12.92 -13.22
N LEU A 92 -11.39 11.77 -13.10
CA LEU A 92 -9.96 11.65 -13.41
C LEU A 92 -9.72 11.83 -14.91
N SER A 93 -8.69 12.60 -15.26
CA SER A 93 -8.37 12.87 -16.67
C SER A 93 -8.14 11.61 -17.53
N PRO A 94 -7.48 10.52 -17.04
CA PRO A 94 -7.32 9.29 -17.80
C PRO A 94 -8.65 8.60 -18.12
N TRP A 95 -9.70 8.79 -17.28
CA TRP A 95 -11.01 8.18 -17.46
C TRP A 95 -11.69 8.57 -18.78
N ARG A 96 -11.42 9.78 -19.26
CA ARG A 96 -11.95 10.28 -20.54
C ARG A 96 -11.52 9.44 -21.75
N ASN A 97 -10.42 8.71 -21.63
CA ASN A 97 -9.95 7.81 -22.69
C ASN A 97 -10.84 6.56 -22.79
N PHE A 98 -11.30 6.03 -21.66
CA PHE A 98 -12.23 4.90 -21.64
C PHE A 98 -13.57 5.27 -22.23
N THR A 99 -14.11 6.45 -21.94
CA THR A 99 -15.42 6.88 -22.50
C THR A 99 -15.41 6.97 -24.01
N LYS A 100 -14.25 7.20 -24.64
CA LYS A 100 -14.07 7.34 -26.09
C LYS A 100 -13.62 6.04 -26.79
N ALA A 101 -13.33 4.98 -26.02
CA ALA A 101 -12.86 3.73 -26.59
C ALA A 101 -13.96 3.04 -27.42
N GLU A 102 -13.61 2.65 -28.64
CA GLU A 102 -14.50 1.88 -29.53
C GLU A 102 -14.55 0.41 -29.11
N ASN A 103 -13.38 -0.18 -28.81
CA ASN A 103 -13.32 -1.52 -28.25
C ASN A 103 -13.77 -1.47 -26.79
N LYS A 104 -14.73 -2.34 -26.45
CA LYS A 104 -15.31 -2.44 -25.11
C LYS A 104 -14.79 -3.62 -24.29
N ASP A 105 -13.78 -4.32 -24.76
CA ASP A 105 -13.08 -5.32 -23.98
C ASP A 105 -11.94 -4.66 -23.18
N VAL A 106 -11.90 -4.90 -21.87
CA VAL A 106 -10.87 -4.36 -20.99
C VAL A 106 -10.26 -5.45 -20.12
N HIS A 107 -8.95 -5.47 -20.07
CA HIS A 107 -8.18 -6.34 -19.20
C HIS A 107 -7.71 -5.55 -17.98
N VAL A 108 -8.14 -6.00 -16.80
CA VAL A 108 -7.79 -5.39 -15.52
C VAL A 108 -6.91 -6.34 -14.74
N MET A 109 -5.78 -5.88 -14.26
CA MET A 109 -4.85 -6.70 -13.50
C MET A 109 -4.47 -6.04 -12.17
N GLY A 110 -4.26 -6.86 -11.15
CA GLY A 110 -3.85 -6.35 -9.84
C GLY A 110 -3.71 -7.41 -8.77
N LEU A 111 -3.03 -7.03 -7.69
CA LEU A 111 -2.94 -7.83 -6.48
C LEU A 111 -4.29 -7.77 -5.75
N LEU A 112 -4.94 -8.92 -5.64
CA LEU A 112 -6.30 -9.04 -5.12
C LEU A 112 -6.27 -9.41 -3.64
N SER A 113 -6.30 -8.42 -2.79
CA SER A 113 -6.40 -8.56 -1.33
C SER A 113 -6.77 -7.23 -0.65
N PRO A 114 -7.14 -7.24 0.64
CA PRO A 114 -7.31 -6.03 1.45
C PRO A 114 -6.00 -5.53 2.07
N GLY A 115 -4.83 -6.08 1.72
CA GLY A 115 -3.55 -5.78 2.36
C GLY A 115 -3.12 -4.31 2.25
N GLY A 116 -3.45 -3.64 1.15
CA GLY A 116 -3.28 -2.20 1.01
C GLY A 116 -1.83 -1.70 0.93
N VAL A 117 -0.86 -2.59 0.67
CA VAL A 117 0.55 -2.21 0.50
C VAL A 117 0.84 -1.84 -0.95
N HIS A 118 0.45 -2.71 -1.89
CA HIS A 118 0.67 -2.50 -3.33
C HIS A 118 -0.62 -2.26 -4.08
N SER A 119 -1.74 -2.76 -3.58
CA SER A 119 -3.07 -2.67 -4.16
C SER A 119 -4.12 -2.89 -3.08
N HIS A 120 -5.38 -2.59 -3.39
CA HIS A 120 -6.50 -2.91 -2.53
C HIS A 120 -7.68 -3.37 -3.39
N GLN A 121 -8.30 -4.51 -3.03
CA GLN A 121 -9.38 -5.11 -3.82
C GLN A 121 -10.62 -4.21 -3.97
N GLU A 122 -10.92 -3.32 -3.02
CA GLU A 122 -12.03 -2.36 -3.14
C GLU A 122 -11.78 -1.34 -4.26
N HIS A 123 -10.53 -0.90 -4.45
CA HIS A 123 -10.19 -0.01 -5.57
C HIS A 123 -10.41 -0.70 -6.91
N LEU A 124 -9.98 -1.96 -7.00
CA LEU A 124 -10.18 -2.77 -8.19
C LEU A 124 -11.67 -2.98 -8.47
N GLY A 125 -12.47 -3.30 -7.44
CA GLY A 125 -13.91 -3.46 -7.55
C GLY A 125 -14.62 -2.18 -7.99
N ALA A 126 -14.26 -1.04 -7.40
CA ALA A 126 -14.81 0.26 -7.80
C ALA A 126 -14.48 0.60 -9.26
N PHE A 127 -13.25 0.33 -9.69
CA PHE A 127 -12.82 0.53 -11.07
C PHE A 127 -13.59 -0.37 -12.04
N CYS A 128 -13.74 -1.66 -11.73
CA CYS A 128 -14.55 -2.58 -12.52
C CYS A 128 -16.02 -2.15 -12.61
N LYS A 129 -16.59 -1.69 -11.50
CA LYS A 129 -17.97 -1.19 -11.46
C LYS A 129 -18.19 0.00 -12.41
N GLU A 130 -17.29 0.96 -12.39
CA GLU A 130 -17.38 2.12 -13.30
C GLU A 130 -17.20 1.71 -14.77
N LEU A 131 -16.24 0.82 -15.08
CA LEU A 131 -16.06 0.30 -16.44
C LEU A 131 -17.30 -0.44 -16.92
N HIS A 132 -17.90 -1.28 -16.07
CA HIS A 132 -19.12 -2.00 -16.40
C HIS A 132 -20.28 -1.03 -16.69
N SER A 133 -20.39 0.07 -15.95
CA SER A 133 -21.41 1.10 -16.19
C SER A 133 -21.26 1.81 -17.54
N LEU A 134 -20.05 1.80 -18.10
CA LEU A 134 -19.75 2.32 -19.46
C LEU A 134 -19.90 1.27 -20.57
N GLY A 135 -20.39 0.07 -20.23
CA GLY A 135 -20.64 -1.03 -21.16
C GLY A 135 -19.40 -1.84 -21.54
N PHE A 136 -18.34 -1.83 -20.72
CA PHE A 136 -17.17 -2.67 -20.94
C PHE A 136 -17.40 -4.12 -20.48
N THR A 137 -16.87 -5.07 -21.26
CA THR A 137 -16.62 -6.45 -20.83
C THR A 137 -15.30 -6.50 -20.07
N ILE A 138 -15.29 -7.06 -18.87
CA ILE A 138 -14.16 -6.97 -17.97
C ILE A 138 -13.51 -8.35 -17.79
N TYR A 139 -12.23 -8.44 -18.12
CA TYR A 139 -11.38 -9.61 -17.95
C TYR A 139 -10.37 -9.35 -16.83
N LEU A 140 -10.51 -10.08 -15.71
CA LEU A 140 -9.64 -9.93 -14.55
C LEU A 140 -8.45 -10.89 -14.63
N HIS A 141 -7.26 -10.34 -14.49
CA HIS A 141 -6.01 -11.07 -14.22
C HIS A 141 -5.63 -10.87 -12.76
N ALA A 142 -6.06 -11.80 -11.91
CA ALA A 142 -5.88 -11.67 -10.46
C ALA A 142 -4.52 -12.21 -10.02
N PHE A 143 -3.80 -11.42 -9.22
CA PHE A 143 -2.63 -11.87 -8.49
C PHE A 143 -3.01 -12.11 -7.04
N LEU A 144 -2.84 -13.34 -6.55
CA LEU A 144 -3.13 -13.66 -5.15
C LEU A 144 -1.98 -13.20 -4.26
N ASP A 145 -2.36 -12.66 -3.11
CA ASP A 145 -1.43 -12.18 -2.10
C ASP A 145 -0.83 -13.35 -1.29
N GLY A 146 -0.87 -13.33 0.00
CA GLY A 146 -0.28 -14.30 0.91
C GLY A 146 1.02 -13.83 1.54
N ARG A 147 1.36 -12.54 1.36
CA ARG A 147 2.49 -11.86 2.01
C ARG A 147 2.03 -10.67 2.87
N ASP A 148 1.21 -9.79 2.30
CA ASP A 148 0.61 -8.66 3.03
C ASP A 148 -0.69 -9.07 3.72
N THR A 149 -1.16 -10.29 3.43
CA THR A 149 -2.28 -10.98 4.04
C THR A 149 -1.88 -12.43 4.37
N PRO A 150 -2.65 -13.18 5.19
CA PRO A 150 -2.31 -14.56 5.55
C PRO A 150 -2.09 -15.45 4.32
N PRO A 151 -1.09 -16.36 4.32
CA PRO A 151 -0.67 -17.12 3.14
C PRO A 151 -1.75 -17.94 2.45
N SER A 152 -2.78 -18.41 3.17
CA SER A 152 -3.87 -19.24 2.63
C SER A 152 -5.18 -18.49 2.38
N SER A 153 -5.19 -17.15 2.49
CA SER A 153 -6.42 -16.34 2.40
C SER A 153 -6.86 -16.00 0.97
N GLY A 154 -6.01 -16.18 -0.04
CA GLY A 154 -6.23 -15.71 -1.40
C GLY A 154 -7.51 -16.23 -2.06
N TYR A 155 -7.89 -17.50 -1.83
CA TYR A 155 -9.14 -18.06 -2.34
C TYR A 155 -10.38 -17.33 -1.78
N GLY A 156 -10.36 -17.01 -0.48
CA GLY A 156 -11.46 -16.29 0.16
C GLY A 156 -11.67 -14.91 -0.47
N TYR A 157 -10.61 -14.16 -0.66
CA TYR A 157 -10.68 -12.83 -1.28
C TYR A 157 -11.11 -12.88 -2.76
N LEU A 158 -10.61 -13.87 -3.51
CA LEU A 158 -11.04 -14.05 -4.89
C LEU A 158 -12.54 -14.38 -4.98
N LYS A 159 -13.00 -15.30 -4.14
CA LYS A 159 -14.43 -15.68 -4.10
C LYS A 159 -15.30 -14.49 -3.74
N GLU A 160 -14.98 -13.79 -2.66
CA GLU A 160 -15.70 -12.58 -2.22
C GLU A 160 -15.77 -11.53 -3.33
N PHE A 161 -14.64 -11.28 -4.01
CA PHE A 161 -14.57 -10.32 -5.10
C PHE A 161 -15.48 -10.71 -6.28
N LEU A 162 -15.45 -11.96 -6.73
CA LEU A 162 -16.24 -12.43 -7.85
C LEU A 162 -17.74 -12.49 -7.51
N ASP A 163 -18.08 -12.88 -6.27
CA ASP A 163 -19.46 -12.86 -5.78
C ASP A 163 -20.03 -11.43 -5.76
N ALA A 164 -19.22 -10.44 -5.37
CA ALA A 164 -19.61 -9.02 -5.36
C ALA A 164 -19.65 -8.39 -6.77
N HIS A 165 -18.92 -8.94 -7.73
CA HIS A 165 -18.77 -8.40 -9.08
C HIS A 165 -19.06 -9.48 -10.16
N PRO A 166 -20.30 -9.99 -10.26
CA PRO A 166 -20.65 -11.12 -11.15
C PRO A 166 -20.50 -10.80 -12.64
N TYR A 167 -20.30 -9.54 -13.00
CA TYR A 167 -20.03 -9.08 -14.36
C TYR A 167 -18.56 -9.12 -14.74
N VAL A 168 -17.67 -9.51 -13.80
CA VAL A 168 -16.23 -9.65 -14.05
C VAL A 168 -15.91 -11.10 -14.40
N THR A 169 -15.22 -11.32 -15.51
CA THR A 169 -14.73 -12.63 -15.91
C THR A 169 -13.30 -12.84 -15.45
N LEU A 170 -13.06 -13.86 -14.63
CA LEU A 170 -11.69 -14.24 -14.27
C LEU A 170 -11.00 -14.84 -15.50
N ALA A 171 -10.02 -14.12 -16.05
CA ALA A 171 -9.26 -14.54 -17.21
C ALA A 171 -8.01 -15.34 -16.85
N THR A 172 -7.24 -14.85 -15.88
CA THR A 172 -6.05 -15.58 -15.38
C THR A 172 -5.91 -15.41 -13.86
N LEU A 173 -5.22 -16.38 -13.26
CA LEU A 173 -4.92 -16.42 -11.85
C LEU A 173 -3.45 -16.78 -11.64
N SER A 174 -2.73 -15.97 -10.89
CA SER A 174 -1.34 -16.25 -10.50
C SER A 174 -1.09 -15.84 -9.05
N GLY A 175 -0.15 -16.48 -8.39
CA GLY A 175 0.34 -16.01 -7.09
C GLY A 175 1.37 -14.89 -7.27
N ARG A 176 1.41 -13.93 -6.34
CA ARG A 176 2.41 -12.84 -6.36
C ARG A 176 3.86 -13.35 -6.32
N TYR A 177 4.09 -14.55 -5.80
CA TYR A 177 5.39 -15.17 -5.78
C TYR A 177 6.00 -15.30 -7.18
N TYR A 178 5.15 -15.56 -8.17
CA TYR A 178 5.53 -15.64 -9.58
C TYR A 178 5.35 -14.30 -10.30
N ALA A 179 4.17 -13.71 -10.22
CA ALA A 179 3.81 -12.52 -10.98
C ALA A 179 4.51 -11.23 -10.51
N MET A 180 5.02 -11.19 -9.28
CA MET A 180 5.63 -10.00 -8.67
C MET A 180 7.02 -10.30 -8.11
N ASP A 181 7.82 -11.10 -8.83
CA ASP A 181 9.21 -11.36 -8.42
C ASP A 181 10.01 -10.05 -8.38
N ARG A 182 10.81 -9.88 -7.32
CA ARG A 182 11.68 -8.73 -7.10
C ARG A 182 13.12 -9.10 -6.75
N ASP A 183 13.42 -10.40 -6.86
CA ASP A 183 14.68 -10.98 -6.43
C ASP A 183 15.53 -11.45 -7.64
N SER A 184 15.10 -11.11 -8.89
CA SER A 184 15.72 -11.53 -10.15
C SER A 184 15.74 -13.06 -10.33
N MET A 185 14.72 -13.72 -9.81
CA MET A 185 14.55 -15.18 -9.94
C MET A 185 13.81 -15.49 -11.23
N TRP A 186 14.52 -15.51 -12.34
CA TRP A 186 13.96 -15.65 -13.70
C TRP A 186 13.15 -16.91 -13.91
N ASP A 187 13.51 -18.01 -13.24
CA ASP A 187 12.76 -19.27 -13.24
C ASP A 187 11.32 -19.14 -12.70
N ARG A 188 11.02 -18.11 -11.93
CA ARG A 188 9.65 -17.79 -11.50
C ARG A 188 8.85 -17.10 -12.61
N ILE A 189 9.51 -16.34 -13.45
CA ILE A 189 8.86 -15.60 -14.57
C ILE A 189 8.58 -16.51 -15.75
N GLU A 190 9.37 -17.57 -15.93
CA GLU A 190 9.23 -18.52 -17.04
C GLU A 190 8.12 -19.56 -16.80
N LYS A 191 7.55 -19.63 -15.59
CA LYS A 191 6.44 -20.54 -15.21
C LYS A 191 5.08 -19.90 -15.38
#